data_f681c7e15b73c7bf8a6c3682b50615d5
#
_entry.id   f681c7e15b73c7bf8a6c3682b50615d5
#
_cell.length_a   1.000
_cell.length_b   1.000
_cell.length_c   1.000
_cell.angle_alpha   90.00
_cell.angle_beta   90.00
_cell.angle_gamma   90.00
#
_symmetry.space_group_name_H-M   'P 1'
#
loop_
_entity.id
_entity.type
_entity.pdbx_description
1 polymer ?
#
loop_
_entity_poly.entity_id
_entity_poly.type
_entity_poly.pdbx_seq_one_letter_code
_entity_poly.pdbx_strand_id
1 'polypeptide(L)'
;EAPSTDLMPDMNAALAYVETKEFKRNEKMRRELYTLYTRAIMSGKHKTFVRAQDYGSTIYSFPLVLNTGFKDVKAYAQKKGIEVRQAYENSIIALRQESLASQCMCANSLLLRCALFPLYPRLGQKDASRIVKVLSTLP
;
A
#
# COMPACT_ATOMS: atom_id res chain seq x y z
N GLU A 1 -5.09 32.89 22.09
CA GLU A 1 -4.00 32.90 21.09
C GLU A 1 -4.51 32.22 19.86
N ALA A 2 -4.53 32.96 18.73
CA ALA A 2 -4.84 32.35 17.46
C ALA A 2 -3.73 31.33 17.11
N PRO A 3 -4.07 30.14 16.61
CA PRO A 3 -3.06 29.20 16.18
C PRO A 3 -2.17 29.87 15.13
N SER A 4 -0.85 29.81 15.31
CA SER A 4 0.09 30.29 14.33
C SER A 4 -0.18 29.51 13.03
N THR A 5 -0.66 30.19 12.01
CA THR A 5 -0.76 29.62 10.68
C THR A 5 0.65 29.55 10.12
N ASP A 6 1.33 28.44 10.37
CA ASP A 6 2.59 28.16 9.70
C ASP A 6 2.31 28.08 8.22
N LEU A 7 2.73 29.12 7.50
CA LEU A 7 2.59 29.17 6.06
C LEU A 7 3.44 28.06 5.45
N MET A 8 2.85 27.32 4.51
CA MET A 8 3.57 26.28 3.78
C MET A 8 4.74 26.92 3.01
N PRO A 9 5.98 26.42 3.15
CA PRO A 9 7.11 26.92 2.37
C PRO A 9 6.81 26.94 0.88
N ASP A 10 7.27 27.99 0.17
CA ASP A 10 6.99 28.20 -1.25
C ASP A 10 7.30 27.00 -2.14
N MET A 11 8.39 26.28 -1.84
CA MET A 11 8.73 25.05 -2.55
C MET A 11 7.68 23.97 -2.38
N ASN A 12 7.19 23.76 -1.17
CA ASN A 12 6.13 22.79 -0.88
C ASN A 12 4.82 23.19 -1.54
N ALA A 13 4.49 24.48 -1.53
CA ALA A 13 3.31 25.02 -2.19
C ALA A 13 3.38 24.80 -3.71
N ALA A 14 4.53 25.05 -4.33
CA ALA A 14 4.75 24.81 -5.76
C ALA A 14 4.62 23.32 -6.11
N LEU A 15 5.19 22.42 -5.31
CA LEU A 15 5.06 20.97 -5.50
C LEU A 15 3.59 20.53 -5.36
N ALA A 16 2.89 21.01 -4.33
CA ALA A 16 1.49 20.69 -4.11
C ALA A 16 0.61 21.15 -5.27
N TYR A 17 0.89 22.34 -5.82
CA TYR A 17 0.19 22.86 -6.99
C TYR A 17 0.36 21.98 -8.23
N VAL A 18 1.59 21.54 -8.51
CA VAL A 18 1.88 20.63 -9.63
C VAL A 18 1.18 19.29 -9.43
N GLU A 19 1.27 18.68 -8.25
CA GLU A 19 0.61 17.42 -7.94
C GLU A 19 -0.92 17.53 -8.02
N THR A 20 -1.49 18.67 -7.63
CA THR A 20 -2.94 18.94 -7.76
C THR A 20 -3.38 18.97 -9.23
N LYS A 21 -2.60 19.58 -10.11
CA LYS A 21 -2.88 19.58 -11.55
C LYS A 21 -2.85 18.18 -12.16
N GLU A 22 -1.90 17.35 -11.74
CA GLU A 22 -1.72 15.98 -12.23
C GLU A 22 -2.61 14.96 -11.49
N PHE A 23 -3.38 15.39 -10.48
CA PHE A 23 -4.11 14.48 -9.58
C PHE A 23 -5.03 13.50 -10.33
N LYS A 24 -5.88 14.00 -11.24
CA LYS A 24 -6.81 13.16 -12.00
C LYS A 24 -6.10 12.09 -12.83
N ARG A 25 -5.00 12.46 -13.46
CA ARG A 25 -4.16 11.56 -14.27
C ARG A 25 -3.50 10.51 -13.38
N ASN A 26 -2.89 10.96 -12.29
CA ASN A 26 -2.20 10.09 -11.34
C ASN A 26 -3.16 9.10 -10.68
N GLU A 27 -4.36 9.53 -10.34
CA GLU A 27 -5.38 8.65 -9.79
C GLU A 27 -5.86 7.61 -10.80
N LYS A 28 -6.09 7.99 -12.04
CA LYS A 28 -6.44 7.05 -13.12
C LYS A 28 -5.36 5.96 -13.26
N MET A 29 -4.08 6.34 -13.29
CA MET A 29 -2.97 5.39 -13.38
C MET A 29 -2.92 4.45 -12.18
N ARG A 30 -3.14 4.94 -10.94
CA ARG A 30 -3.22 4.09 -9.75
C ARG A 30 -4.37 3.09 -9.83
N ARG A 31 -5.54 3.49 -10.33
CA ARG A 31 -6.70 2.60 -10.51
C ARG A 31 -6.43 1.51 -11.54
N GLU A 32 -5.76 1.85 -12.64
CA GLU A 32 -5.36 0.88 -13.66
C GLU A 32 -4.37 -0.16 -13.09
N LEU A 33 -3.35 0.30 -12.38
CA LEU A 33 -2.39 -0.58 -11.68
C LEU A 33 -3.08 -1.44 -10.62
N TYR A 34 -3.97 -0.86 -9.82
CA TYR A 34 -4.73 -1.60 -8.81
C TYR A 34 -5.55 -2.73 -9.43
N THR A 35 -6.24 -2.46 -10.54
CA THR A 35 -7.01 -3.46 -11.28
C THR A 35 -6.11 -4.57 -11.82
N LEU A 36 -4.94 -4.20 -12.35
CA LEU A 36 -3.96 -5.15 -12.86
C LEU A 36 -3.43 -6.08 -11.75
N TYR A 37 -3.09 -5.51 -10.59
CA TYR A 37 -2.62 -6.27 -9.42
C TYR A 37 -3.71 -7.16 -8.83
N THR A 38 -4.94 -6.67 -8.77
CA THR A 38 -6.09 -7.46 -8.29
C THR A 38 -6.28 -8.70 -9.16
N ARG A 39 -6.20 -8.55 -10.50
CA ARG A 39 -6.27 -9.69 -11.41
C ARG A 39 -5.14 -10.69 -11.20
N ALA A 40 -3.92 -10.21 -10.94
CA ALA A 40 -2.77 -11.08 -10.70
C ALA A 40 -2.91 -11.98 -9.46
N ILE A 41 -3.61 -11.50 -8.43
CA ILE A 41 -3.80 -12.26 -7.18
C ILE A 41 -5.08 -13.09 -7.16
N MET A 42 -5.99 -12.96 -8.13
CA MET A 42 -7.27 -13.68 -8.14
C MET A 42 -7.11 -15.20 -8.13
N SER A 43 -6.05 -15.71 -8.72
CA SER A 43 -5.72 -17.15 -8.73
C SER A 43 -4.85 -17.59 -7.54
N GLY A 44 -4.40 -16.66 -6.71
CA GLY A 44 -3.49 -16.89 -5.60
C GLY A 44 -4.18 -17.23 -4.29
N LYS A 45 -3.36 -17.56 -3.29
CA LYS A 45 -3.80 -17.85 -1.91
C LYS A 45 -4.07 -16.58 -1.08
N HIS A 46 -3.53 -15.45 -1.52
CA HIS A 46 -3.57 -14.18 -0.78
C HIS A 46 -4.80 -13.37 -1.18
N LYS A 47 -5.27 -12.51 -0.28
CA LYS A 47 -6.49 -11.74 -0.47
C LYS A 47 -6.19 -10.24 -0.36
N THR A 48 -6.78 -9.46 -1.24
CA THR A 48 -6.84 -8.00 -1.05
C THR A 48 -8.13 -7.63 -0.31
N PHE A 49 -8.15 -6.42 0.27
CA PHE A 49 -9.39 -5.90 0.82
C PHE A 49 -10.40 -5.69 -0.32
N VAL A 50 -11.58 -6.27 -0.16
CA VAL A 50 -12.71 -5.97 -1.05
C VAL A 50 -13.12 -4.53 -0.74
N ARG A 51 -12.81 -3.62 -1.65
CA ARG A 51 -13.38 -2.28 -1.61
C ARG A 51 -14.76 -2.37 -2.25
N ALA A 52 -15.79 -2.00 -1.53
CA ALA A 52 -17.04 -1.58 -2.16
C ALA A 52 -16.64 -0.56 -3.25
N GLN A 53 -17.35 -0.57 -4.38
CA GLN A 53 -17.08 0.37 -5.48
C GLN A 53 -17.33 1.81 -5.03
N ASP A 54 -16.47 2.30 -4.18
CA ASP A 54 -16.54 3.64 -3.63
C ASP A 54 -15.81 4.56 -4.60
N TYR A 55 -16.58 5.13 -5.50
CA TYR A 55 -16.08 6.01 -6.56
C TYR A 55 -15.40 7.29 -6.03
N GLY A 56 -15.47 7.55 -4.72
CA GLY A 56 -14.95 8.75 -4.09
C GLY A 56 -13.58 8.61 -3.41
N SER A 57 -13.07 7.40 -3.19
CA SER A 57 -11.83 7.23 -2.43
C SER A 57 -10.58 7.12 -3.32
N THR A 58 -9.53 7.85 -2.93
CA THR A 58 -8.22 7.77 -3.58
C THR A 58 -7.46 6.51 -3.15
N ILE A 59 -6.80 5.86 -4.11
CA ILE A 59 -6.01 4.66 -3.88
C ILE A 59 -4.54 5.04 -3.74
N TYR A 60 -3.94 4.88 -2.56
CA TYR A 60 -2.53 5.21 -2.31
C TYR A 60 -1.59 4.02 -2.36
N SER A 61 -2.08 2.84 -2.02
CA SER A 61 -1.27 1.62 -1.89
C SER A 61 -2.08 0.39 -2.25
N PHE A 62 -1.39 -0.70 -2.51
CA PHE A 62 -2.01 -2.00 -2.74
C PHE A 62 -1.80 -2.89 -1.51
N PRO A 63 -2.78 -2.94 -0.58
CA PRO A 63 -2.69 -3.79 0.59
C PRO A 63 -3.06 -5.23 0.24
N LEU A 64 -2.25 -6.17 0.70
CA LEU A 64 -2.44 -7.60 0.52
C LEU A 64 -2.43 -8.31 1.86
N VAL A 65 -3.49 -9.06 2.16
CA VAL A 65 -3.57 -9.92 3.34
C VAL A 65 -2.96 -11.27 3.00
N LEU A 66 -1.86 -11.59 3.66
CA LEU A 66 -1.07 -12.79 3.41
C LEU A 66 -1.62 -13.99 4.19
N ASN A 67 -1.58 -15.16 3.57
CA ASN A 67 -1.80 -16.43 4.28
C ASN A 67 -0.55 -16.89 5.02
N THR A 68 0.60 -16.45 4.55
CA THR A 68 1.93 -16.68 5.15
C THR A 68 2.41 -15.48 5.93
N GLY A 69 3.55 -15.58 6.62
CA GLY A 69 4.13 -14.45 7.34
C GLY A 69 4.67 -13.36 6.41
N PHE A 70 4.61 -12.10 6.86
CA PHE A 70 5.15 -10.97 6.11
C PHE A 70 6.65 -11.13 5.79
N LYS A 71 7.44 -11.76 6.68
CA LYS A 71 8.89 -11.93 6.50
C LYS A 71 9.23 -12.73 5.23
N ASP A 72 8.48 -13.80 4.97
CA ASP A 72 8.74 -14.69 3.82
C ASP A 72 8.42 -13.97 2.51
N VAL A 73 7.29 -13.29 2.46
CA VAL A 73 6.87 -12.47 1.30
C VAL A 73 7.84 -11.32 1.05
N LYS A 74 8.31 -10.65 2.12
CA LYS A 74 9.31 -9.58 2.01
C LYS A 74 10.61 -10.10 1.42
N ALA A 75 11.13 -11.23 1.94
CA ALA A 75 12.36 -11.85 1.44
C ALA A 75 12.22 -12.28 -0.03
N TYR A 76 11.09 -12.87 -0.39
CA TYR A 76 10.80 -13.25 -1.76
C TYR A 76 10.74 -12.05 -2.71
N ALA A 77 10.01 -11.00 -2.34
CA ALA A 77 9.89 -9.78 -3.14
C ALA A 77 11.24 -9.07 -3.31
N GLN A 78 12.05 -9.00 -2.24
CA GLN A 78 13.40 -8.41 -2.28
C GLN A 78 14.33 -9.15 -3.26
N LYS A 79 14.31 -10.48 -3.29
CA LYS A 79 15.07 -11.28 -4.27
C LYS A 79 14.66 -10.97 -5.72
N LYS A 80 13.45 -10.46 -5.94
CA LYS A 80 12.95 -10.05 -7.24
C LYS A 80 13.09 -8.53 -7.48
N GLY A 81 13.76 -7.81 -6.57
CA GLY A 81 14.00 -6.37 -6.68
C GLY A 81 12.77 -5.51 -6.42
N ILE A 82 11.81 -5.99 -5.61
CA ILE A 82 10.61 -5.26 -5.21
C ILE A 82 10.67 -4.99 -3.72
N GLU A 83 10.57 -3.70 -3.36
CA GLU A 83 10.41 -3.29 -1.96
C GLU A 83 8.94 -3.44 -1.54
N VAL A 84 8.72 -4.20 -0.47
CA VAL A 84 7.41 -4.38 0.14
C VAL A 84 7.48 -3.91 1.59
N ARG A 85 6.50 -3.12 2.01
CA ARG A 85 6.39 -2.58 3.37
C ARG A 85 5.32 -3.31 4.15
N GLN A 86 5.51 -3.40 5.46
CA GLN A 86 4.47 -3.89 6.36
C GLN A 86 3.40 -2.81 6.50
N ALA A 87 2.13 -3.20 6.39
CA ALA A 87 1.04 -2.29 6.66
C ALA A 87 0.92 -2.05 8.17
N TYR A 88 0.50 -0.84 8.53
CA TYR A 88 0.17 -0.47 9.93
C TYR A 88 1.36 -0.53 10.91
N GLU A 89 2.61 -0.48 10.41
CA GLU A 89 3.82 -0.51 11.26
C GLU A 89 3.88 0.59 12.32
N ASN A 90 3.20 1.72 12.09
CA ASN A 90 3.10 2.84 13.03
C ASN A 90 1.76 2.86 13.81
N SER A 91 1.01 1.76 13.80
CA SER A 91 -0.23 1.66 14.56
C SER A 91 0.03 1.55 16.07
N ILE A 92 -0.96 1.92 16.88
CA ILE A 92 -0.87 1.79 18.34
C ILE A 92 -0.53 0.35 18.75
N ILE A 93 -1.07 -0.65 18.04
CA ILE A 93 -0.80 -2.06 18.33
C ILE A 93 0.66 -2.42 18.03
N ALA A 94 1.24 -1.88 16.95
CA ALA A 94 2.65 -2.09 16.62
C ALA A 94 3.58 -1.45 17.67
N LEU A 95 3.20 -0.28 18.20
CA LEU A 95 4.00 0.48 19.16
C LEU A 95 3.85 -0.05 20.61
N ARG A 96 2.73 -0.70 20.94
CA ARG A 96 2.39 -1.20 22.28
C ARG A 96 2.05 -2.68 22.29
N GLN A 97 2.84 -3.51 21.60
CA GLN A 97 2.56 -4.93 21.35
C GLN A 97 2.26 -5.74 22.61
N GLU A 98 2.97 -5.51 23.70
CA GLU A 98 2.85 -6.35 24.90
C GLU A 98 1.51 -6.22 25.64
N SER A 99 0.91 -5.03 25.62
CA SER A 99 -0.32 -4.76 26.38
C SER A 99 -1.61 -4.91 25.60
N LEU A 100 -1.58 -4.76 24.26
CA LEU A 100 -2.76 -4.73 23.42
C LEU A 100 -2.89 -5.93 22.46
N ALA A 101 -1.82 -6.67 22.22
CA ALA A 101 -1.82 -7.79 21.29
C ALA A 101 -2.82 -8.89 21.67
N SER A 102 -2.97 -9.16 22.98
CA SER A 102 -3.93 -10.13 23.50
C SER A 102 -5.37 -9.66 23.46
N GLN A 103 -5.60 -8.36 23.58
CA GLN A 103 -6.94 -7.77 23.56
C GLN A 103 -7.47 -7.52 22.14
N CYS A 104 -6.57 -7.33 21.17
CA CYS A 104 -6.90 -6.97 19.80
C CYS A 104 -6.37 -8.01 18.79
N MET A 105 -6.74 -9.28 18.95
CA MET A 105 -6.20 -10.40 18.15
C MET A 105 -6.37 -10.21 16.63
N CYS A 106 -7.51 -9.72 16.17
CA CYS A 106 -7.75 -9.48 14.75
C CYS A 106 -6.81 -8.40 14.18
N ALA A 107 -6.64 -7.30 14.90
CA ALA A 107 -5.78 -6.21 14.47
C ALA A 107 -4.29 -6.60 14.52
N ASN A 108 -3.88 -7.37 15.53
CA ASN A 108 -2.52 -7.93 15.60
C ASN A 108 -2.27 -8.92 14.46
N SER A 109 -3.24 -9.77 14.15
CA SER A 109 -3.16 -10.69 13.01
C SER A 109 -3.00 -9.94 11.68
N LEU A 110 -3.72 -8.84 11.47
CA LEU A 110 -3.57 -8.00 10.28
C LEU A 110 -2.19 -7.33 10.23
N LEU A 111 -1.72 -6.79 11.37
CA LEU A 111 -0.39 -6.21 11.46
C LEU A 111 0.70 -7.18 10.98
N LEU A 112 0.64 -8.43 11.42
CA LEU A 112 1.63 -9.46 11.09
C LEU A 112 1.53 -9.99 9.65
N ARG A 113 0.39 -9.83 9.00
CA ARG A 113 0.10 -10.46 7.71
C ARG A 113 -0.30 -9.49 6.61
N CYS A 114 -0.33 -8.18 6.85
CA CYS A 114 -0.67 -7.24 5.81
C CYS A 114 0.57 -6.59 5.21
N ALA A 115 0.74 -6.74 3.91
CA ALA A 115 1.83 -6.17 3.13
C ALA A 115 1.33 -5.08 2.19
N LEU A 116 2.12 -4.03 2.00
CA LEU A 116 1.86 -2.96 1.05
C LEU A 116 2.79 -3.10 -0.14
N PHE A 117 2.22 -3.30 -1.31
CA PHE A 117 2.95 -3.28 -2.58
C PHE A 117 2.96 -1.88 -3.18
N PRO A 118 4.03 -1.51 -3.90
CA PRO A 118 4.16 -0.18 -4.50
C PRO A 118 3.08 0.06 -5.56
N LEU A 119 2.45 1.24 -5.48
CA LEU A 119 1.39 1.68 -6.38
C LEU A 119 1.61 3.15 -6.77
N TYR A 120 2.70 3.41 -7.49
CA TYR A 120 3.07 4.76 -7.90
C TYR A 120 2.52 5.09 -9.28
N PRO A 121 1.98 6.30 -9.50
CA PRO A 121 1.48 6.69 -10.82
C PRO A 121 2.57 6.74 -11.90
N ARG A 122 3.83 6.94 -11.50
CA ARG A 122 4.99 6.99 -12.40
C ARG A 122 5.72 5.65 -12.54
N LEU A 123 5.09 4.55 -12.12
CA LEU A 123 5.68 3.22 -12.23
C LEU A 123 5.81 2.84 -13.72
N GLY A 124 7.02 2.50 -14.15
CA GLY A 124 7.27 2.06 -15.51
C GLY A 124 6.56 0.74 -15.84
N GLN A 125 6.19 0.53 -17.09
CA GLN A 125 5.51 -0.69 -17.54
C GLN A 125 6.29 -1.97 -17.20
N LYS A 126 7.64 -1.91 -17.28
CA LYS A 126 8.52 -3.03 -16.91
C LYS A 126 8.40 -3.37 -15.42
N ASP A 127 8.36 -2.35 -14.56
CA ASP A 127 8.27 -2.55 -13.11
C ASP A 127 6.87 -3.01 -12.71
N ALA A 128 5.82 -2.47 -13.32
CA ALA A 128 4.45 -2.96 -13.14
C ALA A 128 4.33 -4.44 -13.52
N SER A 129 4.88 -4.85 -14.66
CA SER A 129 4.89 -6.25 -15.10
C SER A 129 5.68 -7.16 -14.14
N ARG A 130 6.80 -6.65 -13.59
CA ARG A 130 7.59 -7.38 -12.58
C ARG A 130 6.78 -7.58 -11.30
N ILE A 131 6.08 -6.55 -10.82
CA ILE A 131 5.23 -6.65 -9.63
C ILE A 131 4.09 -7.63 -9.86
N VAL A 132 3.41 -7.57 -11.00
CA VAL A 132 2.36 -8.52 -11.39
C VAL A 132 2.87 -9.96 -11.34
N LYS A 133 4.04 -10.22 -11.91
CA LYS A 133 4.66 -11.54 -11.90
C LYS A 133 4.98 -12.02 -10.48
N VAL A 134 5.46 -11.12 -9.61
CA VAL A 134 5.72 -11.45 -8.21
C VAL A 134 4.41 -11.71 -7.47
N LEU A 135 3.38 -10.89 -7.65
CA LEU A 135 2.07 -11.08 -7.02
C LEU A 135 1.42 -12.41 -7.38
N SER A 136 1.56 -12.86 -8.63
CA SER A 136 1.02 -14.15 -9.08
C SER A 136 1.79 -15.37 -8.58
N THR A 137 3.01 -15.19 -8.07
CA THR A 137 3.92 -16.28 -7.65
C THR A 137 4.33 -16.17 -6.18
N LEU A 138 3.61 -15.41 -5.36
CA LEU A 138 3.86 -15.30 -3.92
C LEU A 138 3.72 -16.67 -3.22
N PRO A 139 4.60 -16.96 -2.23
CA PRO A 139 4.62 -18.23 -1.51
C PRO A 139 3.42 -18.46 -0.58
#